data_f940585ca71562905fbc5b2b8c2e73f8
#
_entry.id   f940585ca71562905fbc5b2b8c2e73f8
#
_cell.length_a   1.000
_cell.length_b   1.000
_cell.length_c   1.000
_cell.angle_alpha   90.00
_cell.angle_beta   90.00
_cell.angle_gamma   90.00
#
_symmetry.space_group_name_H-M   'P 1'
#
loop_
_entity.id
_entity.type
_entity.pdbx_description
1 polymer ?
#
loop_
_entity_poly.entity_id
_entity_poly.type
_entity_poly.pdbx_seq_one_letter_code
_entity_poly.pdbx_strand_id
1 'polypeptide(L)'
;MFKKNKYQVIRGAISKELADVAYRYLQVSAEADNWMINNYVTHVGNPLVGNFHDKQVPGSYAKYSDRLMEVLLIKTIDVMQKKTGLKLVPTYSYTRLYRTGNILNRHKDRPSCEISTTLCLGGDHWPIYLDPTGADNVIEEYKGIIKPGAPTGVEVNLKPGDMLIYSGCELEHWRKPFEGKLCGQ
;
A
#
# COMPACT_ATOMS: atom_id res chain seq x y z
N MET A 1 5.34 21.51 -2.94
CA MET A 1 3.98 20.90 -3.00
C MET A 1 3.76 20.01 -1.78
N PHE A 2 4.61 19.03 -1.48
CA PHE A 2 4.47 18.13 -0.32
C PHE A 2 4.36 18.87 1.03
N LYS A 3 5.26 19.82 1.34
CA LYS A 3 5.22 20.59 2.62
C LYS A 3 3.88 21.27 2.92
N LYS A 4 3.12 21.66 1.87
CA LYS A 4 1.80 22.32 2.04
C LYS A 4 0.67 21.31 2.16
N ASN A 5 0.66 20.30 1.30
CA ASN A 5 -0.49 19.39 1.16
C ASN A 5 -0.32 18.09 1.94
N LYS A 6 0.89 17.81 2.45
CA LYS A 6 1.24 16.56 3.14
C LYS A 6 1.13 15.31 2.27
N TYR A 7 0.87 15.46 0.97
CA TYR A 7 0.91 14.39 -0.02
C TYR A 7 1.32 14.90 -1.41
N GLN A 8 1.82 14.01 -2.25
CA GLN A 8 2.18 14.29 -3.63
C GLN A 8 2.19 13.01 -4.47
N VAL A 9 1.65 13.10 -5.70
CA VAL A 9 1.77 12.03 -6.69
C VAL A 9 3.03 12.22 -7.50
N ILE A 10 3.78 11.13 -7.68
CA ILE A 10 4.96 11.07 -8.55
C ILE A 10 4.62 10.12 -9.70
N ARG A 11 4.55 10.67 -10.90
CA ARG A 11 4.33 9.90 -12.11
C ARG A 11 5.63 9.24 -12.54
N GLY A 12 5.57 7.94 -12.84
CA GLY A 12 6.74 7.19 -13.27
C GLY A 12 7.89 7.18 -12.24
N ALA A 13 7.59 6.97 -10.97
CA ALA A 13 8.58 6.81 -9.90
C ALA A 13 9.54 5.64 -10.18
N ILE A 14 9.02 4.59 -10.82
CA ILE A 14 9.77 3.50 -11.44
C ILE A 14 9.28 3.31 -12.88
N SER A 15 10.06 2.61 -13.72
CA SER A 15 9.63 2.28 -15.08
C SER A 15 8.43 1.31 -15.06
N LYS A 16 7.61 1.34 -16.11
CA LYS A 16 6.50 0.40 -16.27
C LYS A 16 6.97 -1.05 -16.33
N GLU A 17 8.11 -1.29 -16.97
CA GLU A 17 8.72 -2.61 -17.05
C GLU A 17 9.09 -3.14 -15.65
N LEU A 18 9.73 -2.32 -14.82
CA LEU A 18 10.06 -2.70 -13.45
C LEU A 18 8.80 -2.93 -12.60
N ALA A 19 7.77 -2.12 -12.80
CA ALA A 19 6.48 -2.32 -12.13
C ALA A 19 5.83 -3.65 -12.56
N ASP A 20 5.84 -3.99 -13.85
CA ASP A 20 5.31 -5.27 -14.36
C ASP A 20 6.10 -6.47 -13.80
N VAL A 21 7.43 -6.38 -13.78
CA VAL A 21 8.26 -7.44 -13.16
C VAL A 21 7.92 -7.63 -11.69
N ALA A 22 7.81 -6.54 -10.93
CA ALA A 22 7.45 -6.60 -9.50
C ALA A 22 6.03 -7.13 -9.28
N TYR A 23 5.08 -6.77 -10.14
CA TYR A 23 3.72 -7.27 -10.10
C TYR A 23 3.64 -8.78 -10.37
N ARG A 24 4.35 -9.28 -11.41
CA ARG A 24 4.43 -10.71 -11.72
C ARG A 24 5.13 -11.50 -10.61
N TYR A 25 6.22 -10.94 -10.08
CA TYR A 25 6.89 -11.51 -8.91
C TYR A 25 5.92 -11.69 -7.73
N LEU A 26 5.11 -10.66 -7.44
CA LEU A 26 4.13 -10.71 -6.36
C LEU A 26 3.07 -11.79 -6.60
N GLN A 27 2.60 -11.95 -7.84
CA GLN A 27 1.65 -13.02 -8.20
C GLN A 27 2.25 -14.41 -8.00
N VAL A 28 3.46 -14.63 -8.54
CA VAL A 28 4.17 -15.92 -8.39
C VAL A 28 4.46 -16.23 -6.91
N SER A 29 4.86 -15.19 -6.13
CA SER A 29 5.09 -15.36 -4.69
C SER A 29 3.80 -15.77 -3.96
N ALA A 30 2.67 -15.16 -4.29
CA ALA A 30 1.39 -15.51 -3.67
C ALA A 30 0.97 -16.96 -4.00
N GLU A 31 1.17 -17.41 -5.23
CA GLU A 31 0.88 -18.79 -5.65
C GLU A 31 1.81 -19.78 -4.96
N ALA A 32 3.12 -19.52 -4.95
CA ALA A 32 4.11 -20.39 -4.33
C ALA A 32 3.91 -20.50 -2.81
N ASP A 33 3.70 -19.39 -2.13
CA ASP A 33 3.49 -19.35 -0.69
C ASP A 33 2.20 -20.08 -0.30
N ASN A 34 1.12 -19.89 -1.08
CA ASN A 34 -0.15 -20.62 -0.89
C ASN A 34 0.02 -22.13 -1.08
N TRP A 35 0.76 -22.53 -2.11
CA TRP A 35 1.06 -23.94 -2.36
C TRP A 35 1.87 -24.55 -1.21
N MET A 36 2.92 -23.88 -0.75
CA MET A 36 3.75 -24.35 0.36
C MET A 36 2.97 -24.51 1.66
N ILE A 37 2.06 -23.58 1.97
CA ILE A 37 1.20 -23.66 3.15
C ILE A 37 0.23 -24.84 3.04
N ASN A 38 -0.45 -24.97 1.90
CA ASN A 38 -1.46 -26.02 1.68
C ASN A 38 -0.87 -27.43 1.60
N ASN A 39 0.41 -27.58 1.27
CA ASN A 39 1.12 -28.86 1.21
C ASN A 39 2.02 -29.09 2.43
N TYR A 40 1.84 -28.32 3.51
CA TYR A 40 2.57 -28.46 4.78
C TYR A 40 4.10 -28.37 4.66
N VAL A 41 4.61 -27.71 3.61
CA VAL A 41 6.05 -27.40 3.45
C VAL A 41 6.44 -26.32 4.44
N THR A 42 5.50 -25.42 4.74
CA THR A 42 5.64 -24.37 5.76
C THR A 42 4.32 -24.18 6.50
N HIS A 43 4.32 -23.34 7.53
CA HIS A 43 3.11 -23.04 8.31
C HIS A 43 2.69 -21.57 8.13
N VAL A 44 1.41 -21.30 8.37
CA VAL A 44 0.87 -19.94 8.47
C VAL A 44 1.60 -19.19 9.58
N GLY A 45 2.05 -17.97 9.29
CA GLY A 45 2.82 -17.15 10.25
C GLY A 45 4.34 -17.30 10.15
N ASN A 46 4.87 -18.15 9.25
CA ASN A 46 6.28 -18.14 8.93
C ASN A 46 6.64 -16.78 8.28
N PRO A 47 7.60 -16.00 8.82
CA PRO A 47 7.93 -14.67 8.29
C PRO A 47 8.55 -14.68 6.89
N LEU A 48 8.98 -15.85 6.39
CA LEU A 48 9.56 -15.98 5.06
C LEU A 48 8.51 -16.12 3.95
N VAL A 49 7.27 -16.42 4.31
CA VAL A 49 6.14 -16.52 3.38
C VAL A 49 5.11 -15.42 3.63
N GLY A 50 4.27 -15.15 2.65
CA GLY A 50 3.22 -14.15 2.77
C GLY A 50 2.06 -14.62 3.66
N ASN A 51 1.22 -13.68 4.01
CA ASN A 51 0.07 -13.88 4.87
C ASN A 51 -1.24 -13.66 4.08
N PHE A 52 -2.18 -14.60 4.20
CA PHE A 52 -3.53 -14.51 3.62
C PHE A 52 -4.60 -14.16 4.66
N HIS A 53 -4.18 -13.92 5.92
CA HIS A 53 -5.07 -13.68 7.06
C HIS A 53 -4.83 -12.30 7.69
N ASP A 54 -4.44 -11.31 6.86
CA ASP A 54 -4.27 -9.93 7.33
C ASP A 54 -5.62 -9.38 7.81
N LYS A 55 -5.66 -8.92 9.06
CA LYS A 55 -6.88 -8.39 9.67
C LYS A 55 -7.34 -7.07 9.04
N GLN A 56 -6.43 -6.30 8.48
CA GLN A 56 -6.75 -5.02 7.85
C GLN A 56 -7.44 -5.20 6.50
N VAL A 57 -7.02 -6.22 5.71
CA VAL A 57 -7.65 -6.57 4.43
C VAL A 57 -7.78 -8.10 4.31
N PRO A 58 -8.80 -8.68 4.94
CA PRO A 58 -8.99 -10.13 4.91
C PRO A 58 -9.09 -10.67 3.48
N GLY A 59 -8.44 -11.81 3.23
CA GLY A 59 -8.43 -12.49 1.93
C GLY A 59 -7.46 -11.91 0.89
N SER A 60 -6.75 -10.81 1.18
CA SER A 60 -5.62 -10.39 0.37
C SER A 60 -4.36 -11.21 0.71
N TYR A 61 -3.47 -11.37 -0.26
CA TYR A 61 -2.11 -11.80 0.03
C TYR A 61 -1.28 -10.58 0.45
N ALA A 62 -0.59 -10.69 1.57
CA ALA A 62 0.28 -9.62 2.08
C ALA A 62 1.65 -10.18 2.48
N LYS A 63 2.71 -9.41 2.25
CA LYS A 63 4.06 -9.79 2.67
C LYS A 63 4.81 -8.59 3.23
N TYR A 64 5.31 -8.75 4.44
CA TYR A 64 6.13 -7.78 5.13
C TYR A 64 7.60 -7.97 4.74
N SER A 65 8.31 -6.88 4.47
CA SER A 65 9.74 -6.86 4.15
C SER A 65 10.17 -7.91 3.10
N ASP A 66 9.39 -8.00 2.02
CA ASP A 66 9.77 -8.83 0.89
C ASP A 66 11.05 -8.29 0.23
N ARG A 67 11.99 -9.17 -0.11
CA ARG A 67 13.33 -8.77 -0.60
C ARG A 67 13.29 -7.88 -1.84
N LEU A 68 12.43 -8.18 -2.81
CA LEU A 68 12.30 -7.33 -4.00
C LEU A 68 11.67 -5.98 -3.64
N MET A 69 10.69 -5.97 -2.76
CA MET A 69 10.02 -4.74 -2.33
C MET A 69 10.94 -3.86 -1.47
N GLU A 70 11.83 -4.45 -0.67
CA GLU A 70 12.89 -3.70 0.04
C GLU A 70 13.87 -3.04 -0.96
N VAL A 71 14.22 -3.71 -2.05
CA VAL A 71 15.04 -3.11 -3.12
C VAL A 71 14.31 -1.94 -3.78
N LEU A 72 12.99 -2.05 -4.01
CA LEU A 72 12.19 -0.94 -4.54
C LEU A 72 12.08 0.21 -3.53
N LEU A 73 11.95 -0.09 -2.25
CA LEU A 73 11.97 0.92 -1.19
C LEU A 73 13.27 1.73 -1.23
N ILE A 74 14.43 1.06 -1.25
CA ILE A 74 15.73 1.73 -1.34
C ILE A 74 15.86 2.52 -2.64
N LYS A 75 15.44 1.96 -3.78
CA LYS A 75 15.50 2.63 -5.08
C LYS A 75 14.68 3.92 -5.13
N THR A 76 13.60 4.02 -4.38
CA THR A 76 12.69 5.17 -4.41
C THR A 76 13.04 6.26 -3.40
N ILE A 77 13.97 6.03 -2.45
CA ILE A 77 14.33 6.99 -1.39
C ILE A 77 14.76 8.34 -1.98
N ASP A 78 15.64 8.36 -2.97
CA ASP A 78 16.18 9.61 -3.52
C ASP A 78 15.07 10.48 -4.13
N VAL A 79 14.14 9.86 -4.86
CA VAL A 79 13.02 10.59 -5.44
C VAL A 79 12.06 11.08 -4.34
N MET A 80 11.85 10.29 -3.29
CA MET A 80 11.05 10.69 -2.14
C MET A 80 11.66 11.88 -1.42
N GLN A 81 12.96 11.84 -1.09
CA GLN A 81 13.68 12.93 -0.44
C GLN A 81 13.65 14.21 -1.28
N LYS A 82 13.90 14.11 -2.59
CA LYS A 82 13.83 15.23 -3.52
C LYS A 82 12.43 15.86 -3.58
N LYS A 83 11.36 15.06 -3.52
CA LYS A 83 9.98 15.56 -3.63
C LYS A 83 9.42 16.08 -2.33
N THR A 84 9.80 15.51 -1.20
CA THR A 84 9.36 15.96 0.13
C THR A 84 10.22 17.11 0.67
N GLY A 85 11.50 17.13 0.31
CA GLY A 85 12.51 18.01 0.91
C GLY A 85 12.89 17.57 2.33
N LEU A 86 12.68 16.29 2.66
CA LEU A 86 13.00 15.68 3.95
C LEU A 86 14.18 14.74 3.80
N LYS A 87 14.93 14.54 4.88
CA LYS A 87 15.89 13.44 5.01
C LYS A 87 15.12 12.24 5.54
N LEU A 88 15.03 11.18 4.74
CA LEU A 88 14.23 9.98 5.05
C LEU A 88 15.14 8.79 5.36
N VAL A 89 14.68 7.96 6.28
CA VAL A 89 15.30 6.67 6.60
C VAL A 89 14.29 5.57 6.23
N PRO A 90 14.66 4.59 5.40
CA PRO A 90 13.77 3.48 5.07
C PRO A 90 13.51 2.64 6.31
N THR A 91 12.27 2.27 6.54
CA THR A 91 11.87 1.39 7.66
C THR A 91 11.58 -0.02 7.16
N TYR A 92 10.58 -0.18 6.30
CA TYR A 92 10.20 -1.47 5.71
C TYR A 92 9.28 -1.27 4.51
N SER A 93 9.15 -2.31 3.71
CA SER A 93 8.08 -2.43 2.70
C SER A 93 6.95 -3.32 3.21
N TYR A 94 5.74 -3.05 2.72
CA TYR A 94 4.58 -3.90 2.93
C TYR A 94 3.82 -3.99 1.62
N THR A 95 3.83 -5.17 1.00
CA THR A 95 3.19 -5.37 -0.29
C THR A 95 1.91 -6.19 -0.16
N ARG A 96 0.93 -5.88 -0.99
CA ARG A 96 -0.34 -6.62 -1.06
C ARG A 96 -0.75 -6.91 -2.49
N LEU A 97 -1.35 -8.09 -2.65
CA LEU A 97 -2.09 -8.48 -3.84
C LEU A 97 -3.58 -8.53 -3.48
N TYR A 98 -4.31 -7.51 -3.89
CA TYR A 98 -5.73 -7.35 -3.60
C TYR A 98 -6.59 -8.07 -4.61
N ARG A 99 -7.76 -8.54 -4.18
CA ARG A 99 -8.75 -9.26 -4.98
C ARG A 99 -10.11 -8.59 -4.90
N THR A 100 -11.01 -8.93 -5.80
CA THR A 100 -12.39 -8.45 -5.84
C THR A 100 -13.02 -8.50 -4.45
N GLY A 101 -13.67 -7.40 -4.05
CA GLY A 101 -14.33 -7.24 -2.77
C GLY A 101 -13.42 -6.80 -1.62
N ASN A 102 -12.09 -6.76 -1.79
CA ASN A 102 -11.20 -6.22 -0.76
C ASN A 102 -11.50 -4.74 -0.52
N ILE A 103 -11.40 -4.32 0.72
CA ILE A 103 -11.55 -2.95 1.19
C ILE A 103 -10.34 -2.61 2.05
N LEU A 104 -9.75 -1.44 1.86
CA LEU A 104 -8.83 -0.88 2.84
C LEU A 104 -9.58 0.19 3.62
N ASN A 105 -9.97 -0.12 4.85
CA ASN A 105 -10.71 0.80 5.70
C ASN A 105 -9.91 2.08 5.96
N ARG A 106 -10.63 3.18 6.20
CA ARG A 106 -10.04 4.49 6.51
C ARG A 106 -9.24 4.39 7.80
N HIS A 107 -7.96 4.82 7.75
CA HIS A 107 -7.03 4.74 8.87
C HIS A 107 -5.90 5.75 8.72
N LYS A 108 -5.12 5.94 9.76
CA LYS A 108 -3.79 6.53 9.75
C LYS A 108 -2.75 5.44 10.00
N ASP A 109 -1.58 5.62 9.45
CA ASP A 109 -0.47 4.72 9.71
C ASP A 109 0.08 4.89 11.13
N ARG A 110 0.81 3.87 11.57
CA ARG A 110 1.54 3.91 12.84
C ARG A 110 2.75 4.87 12.76
N PRO A 111 3.28 5.37 13.90
CA PRO A 111 4.39 6.34 13.92
C PRO A 111 5.65 5.93 13.14
N SER A 112 5.94 4.64 13.00
CA SER A 112 7.07 4.16 12.17
C SER A 112 6.89 4.40 10.67
N CYS A 113 5.71 4.82 10.24
CA CYS A 113 5.34 5.13 8.86
C CYS A 113 5.00 6.62 8.72
N GLU A 114 5.86 7.50 9.28
CA GLU A 114 5.66 8.95 9.23
C GLU A 114 5.46 9.45 7.81
N ILE A 115 6.32 9.02 6.90
CA ILE A 115 6.19 9.26 5.46
C ILE A 115 5.97 7.92 4.76
N SER A 116 4.75 7.72 4.32
CA SER A 116 4.35 6.51 3.63
C SER A 116 4.30 6.70 2.12
N THR A 117 4.38 5.59 1.41
CA THR A 117 4.12 5.56 -0.03
C THR A 117 3.21 4.41 -0.41
N THR A 118 2.43 4.63 -1.46
CA THR A 118 1.78 3.57 -2.22
C THR A 118 2.34 3.60 -3.64
N LEU A 119 3.00 2.50 -4.05
CA LEU A 119 3.56 2.31 -5.38
C LEU A 119 2.65 1.35 -6.15
N CYS A 120 2.06 1.80 -7.25
CA CYS A 120 1.25 0.95 -8.11
C CYS A 120 2.15 0.01 -8.93
N LEU A 121 2.06 -1.29 -8.68
CA LEU A 121 2.81 -2.31 -9.42
C LEU A 121 2.06 -2.75 -10.69
N GLY A 122 0.74 -3.00 -10.58
CA GLY A 122 -0.04 -3.46 -11.72
C GLY A 122 -1.41 -3.99 -11.34
N GLY A 123 -2.09 -4.54 -12.34
CA GLY A 123 -3.45 -5.08 -12.19
C GLY A 123 -4.52 -4.07 -12.57
N ASP A 124 -5.74 -4.35 -12.12
CA ASP A 124 -6.89 -3.49 -12.40
C ASP A 124 -6.81 -2.19 -11.61
N HIS A 125 -7.38 -1.14 -12.20
CA HIS A 125 -7.37 0.18 -11.59
C HIS A 125 -8.16 0.23 -10.28
N TRP A 126 -7.52 0.77 -9.22
CA TRP A 126 -8.14 0.92 -7.91
C TRP A 126 -7.64 2.21 -7.23
N PRO A 127 -8.48 3.25 -7.12
CA PRO A 127 -8.11 4.52 -6.51
C PRO A 127 -7.78 4.37 -5.02
N ILE A 128 -6.88 5.23 -4.53
CA ILE A 128 -6.70 5.48 -3.11
C ILE A 128 -7.26 6.87 -2.77
N TYR A 129 -7.88 6.99 -1.60
CA TYR A 129 -8.46 8.23 -1.10
C TYR A 129 -7.63 8.73 0.07
N LEU A 130 -7.50 10.05 0.19
CA LEU A 130 -6.82 10.74 1.29
C LEU A 130 -7.72 11.83 1.85
N ASP A 131 -7.69 12.02 3.16
CA ASP A 131 -8.25 13.21 3.81
C ASP A 131 -7.14 14.23 4.06
N PRO A 132 -7.07 15.31 3.25
CA PRO A 132 -6.01 16.31 3.40
C PRO A 132 -6.21 17.25 4.59
N THR A 133 -7.32 17.14 5.33
CA THR A 133 -7.60 17.99 6.51
C THR A 133 -6.74 17.60 7.71
N GLY A 134 -6.29 16.34 7.78
CA GLY A 134 -5.55 15.80 8.91
C GLY A 134 -6.44 15.49 10.13
N ALA A 135 -7.75 15.65 10.01
CA ALA A 135 -8.68 15.39 11.10
C ALA A 135 -8.72 13.90 11.47
N ASP A 136 -9.11 13.61 12.72
CA ASP A 136 -9.35 12.26 13.20
C ASP A 136 -10.82 11.92 13.06
N ASN A 137 -11.19 11.20 12.00
CA ASN A 137 -12.56 10.79 11.72
C ASN A 137 -12.82 9.31 11.98
N VAL A 138 -11.79 8.50 12.13
CA VAL A 138 -11.92 7.06 12.39
C VAL A 138 -12.34 6.84 13.85
N ILE A 139 -13.45 6.10 14.05
CA ILE A 139 -13.91 5.67 15.38
C ILE A 139 -13.45 4.24 15.65
N GLU A 140 -13.65 3.33 14.68
CA GLU A 140 -13.23 1.94 14.78
C GLU A 140 -12.75 1.44 13.43
N GLU A 141 -11.41 1.41 13.27
CA GLU A 141 -10.74 1.14 12.00
C GLU A 141 -11.16 -0.19 11.37
N TYR A 142 -11.05 -1.28 12.12
CA TYR A 142 -11.30 -2.64 11.56
C TYR A 142 -12.77 -2.89 11.20
N LYS A 143 -13.69 -2.11 11.75
CA LYS A 143 -15.11 -2.14 11.36
C LYS A 143 -15.45 -1.07 10.32
N GLY A 144 -14.51 -0.20 9.97
CA GLY A 144 -14.75 0.89 9.03
C GLY A 144 -15.71 1.96 9.56
N ILE A 145 -15.84 2.10 10.89
CA ILE A 145 -16.75 3.08 11.51
C ILE A 145 -16.03 4.43 11.57
N ILE A 146 -16.64 5.44 10.94
CA ILE A 146 -16.17 6.82 10.91
C ILE A 146 -17.21 7.79 11.45
N LYS A 147 -16.77 8.97 11.87
CA LYS A 147 -17.64 10.06 12.34
C LYS A 147 -18.64 10.49 11.27
N PRO A 148 -19.89 10.81 11.63
CA PRO A 148 -20.83 11.43 10.70
C PRO A 148 -20.27 12.74 10.14
N GLY A 149 -20.45 12.96 8.82
CA GLY A 149 -19.94 14.15 8.15
C GLY A 149 -18.43 14.16 7.86
N ALA A 150 -17.73 13.04 8.07
CA ALA A 150 -16.34 12.91 7.67
C ALA A 150 -16.15 13.22 6.18
N PRO A 151 -15.07 13.96 5.79
CA PRO A 151 -14.82 14.31 4.39
C PRO A 151 -14.74 13.08 3.48
N THR A 152 -15.23 13.24 2.25
CA THR A 152 -15.16 12.19 1.21
C THR A 152 -13.75 11.96 0.69
N GLY A 153 -12.82 12.86 1.04
CA GLY A 153 -11.42 12.80 0.67
C GLY A 153 -11.12 13.17 -0.78
N VAL A 154 -9.84 13.16 -1.10
CA VAL A 154 -9.32 13.36 -2.45
C VAL A 154 -9.04 12.01 -3.07
N GLU A 155 -9.61 11.76 -4.23
CA GLU A 155 -9.34 10.55 -5.01
C GLU A 155 -8.00 10.66 -5.74
N VAL A 156 -7.15 9.66 -5.58
CA VAL A 156 -5.86 9.57 -6.26
C VAL A 156 -5.80 8.32 -7.13
N ASN A 157 -5.63 8.55 -8.43
CA ASN A 157 -5.51 7.52 -9.44
C ASN A 157 -4.03 7.30 -9.80
N LEU A 158 -3.55 6.08 -9.64
CA LEU A 158 -2.19 5.65 -9.97
C LEU A 158 -2.20 4.66 -11.12
N LYS A 159 -1.21 4.78 -12.01
CA LYS A 159 -0.91 3.81 -13.05
C LYS A 159 0.33 3.01 -12.66
N PRO A 160 0.58 1.82 -13.24
CA PRO A 160 1.80 1.07 -12.98
C PRO A 160 3.06 1.94 -13.09
N GLY A 161 3.87 1.93 -12.03
CA GLY A 161 5.06 2.77 -11.87
C GLY A 161 4.83 4.13 -11.22
N ASP A 162 3.57 4.57 -11.02
CA ASP A 162 3.25 5.78 -10.27
C ASP A 162 3.30 5.52 -8.77
N MET A 163 3.66 6.55 -8.01
CA MET A 163 3.75 6.50 -6.55
C MET A 163 3.03 7.69 -5.92
N LEU A 164 2.24 7.44 -4.89
CA LEU A 164 1.74 8.46 -3.99
C LEU A 164 2.65 8.50 -2.76
N ILE A 165 3.17 9.68 -2.39
CA ILE A 165 3.84 9.94 -1.12
C ILE A 165 2.89 10.73 -0.24
N TYR A 166 2.78 10.37 1.05
CA TYR A 166 1.91 11.08 2.00
C TYR A 166 2.41 10.96 3.44
N SER A 167 2.00 11.90 4.30
CA SER A 167 2.23 11.82 5.75
C SER A 167 1.28 10.78 6.34
N GLY A 168 1.75 9.54 6.47
CA GLY A 168 0.94 8.38 6.84
C GLY A 168 0.28 8.52 8.21
N CYS A 169 1.01 9.08 9.19
CA CYS A 169 0.51 9.30 10.56
C CYS A 169 -0.46 10.50 10.67
N GLU A 170 -0.46 11.41 9.69
CA GLU A 170 -1.26 12.63 9.77
C GLU A 170 -2.53 12.55 8.92
N LEU A 171 -2.46 11.91 7.75
CA LEU A 171 -3.55 11.87 6.79
C LEU A 171 -4.26 10.52 6.82
N GLU A 172 -5.55 10.54 7.13
CA GLU A 172 -6.38 9.35 6.95
C GLU A 172 -6.45 8.98 5.47
N HIS A 173 -6.30 7.69 5.19
CA HIS A 173 -6.35 7.17 3.83
C HIS A 173 -7.07 5.82 3.78
N TRP A 174 -7.65 5.51 2.60
CA TRP A 174 -8.49 4.32 2.43
C TRP A 174 -8.68 3.96 0.97
N ARG A 175 -9.24 2.79 0.72
CA ARG A 175 -9.74 2.37 -0.59
C ARG A 175 -11.14 1.79 -0.44
N LYS A 176 -12.05 2.17 -1.34
CA LYS A 176 -13.41 1.63 -1.42
C LYS A 176 -13.39 0.16 -1.86
N PRO A 177 -14.51 -0.58 -1.82
CA PRO A 177 -14.57 -1.95 -2.32
C PRO A 177 -13.93 -2.08 -3.71
N PHE A 178 -13.06 -3.06 -3.87
CA PHE A 178 -12.37 -3.31 -5.13
C PHE A 178 -13.30 -4.08 -6.09
N GLU A 179 -13.59 -3.51 -7.25
CA GLU A 179 -14.46 -4.10 -8.26
C GLU A 179 -13.69 -4.87 -9.34
N GLY A 180 -12.37 -4.66 -9.45
CA GLY A 180 -11.48 -5.38 -10.35
C GLY A 180 -11.15 -6.80 -9.86
N LYS A 181 -10.37 -7.53 -10.65
CA LYS A 181 -9.98 -8.91 -10.31
C LYS A 181 -8.76 -8.97 -9.42
N LEU A 182 -7.71 -8.21 -9.77
CA LEU A 182 -6.42 -8.27 -9.09
C LEU A 182 -5.70 -6.92 -9.18
N CYS A 183 -5.10 -6.47 -8.07
CA CYS A 183 -4.31 -5.25 -7.99
C CYS A 183 -3.12 -5.44 -7.06
N GLY A 184 -1.90 -5.14 -7.53
CA GLY A 184 -0.64 -5.20 -6.76
C GLY A 184 -0.15 -3.79 -6.39
N GLN A 185 0.15 -3.62 -5.10
CA GLN A 185 0.67 -2.36 -4.53
C GLN A 185 1.89 -2.65 -3.66
#